data_bd83819623e65d7e1d564c591cbedde3
#
_entry.id   bd83819623e65d7e1d564c591cbedde3
#
_cell.length_a   1.000
_cell.length_b   1.000
_cell.length_c   1.000
_cell.angle_alpha   90.00
_cell.angle_beta   90.00
_cell.angle_gamma   90.00
#
_symmetry.space_group_name_H-M   'P 1'
#
loop_
_entity.id
_entity.type
_entity.pdbx_description
1 polymer ?
#
loop_
_entity_poly.entity_id
_entity_poly.type
_entity_poly.pdbx_seq_one_letter_code
_entity_poly.pdbx_strand_id
1 'polypeptide(L)'
;MIPRTVFSGIASLLRSLSIVILVCAPTWLNPAISIAARAPTPPPTAELAKHLTSIAELAASSPTVLIPEGKFLLGSVRVDDDPYGMGTQFDDTELPQHRVWLDAYEIDRDEVSLGEYLSYLHQRKLHPSKDLQHLIWHVITVHSVSDETLAQWPALYVTWKEADSLCRSMGKRLPTEAEWEKAARGPEGNRFPWGESLPDNSLAMFGQHHVHEIPILAPVSSGEPGKSYYGLHHMAGNVA
;
A
#
# COMPACT_ATOMS: atom_id res chain seq x y z
N MET A 1 -15.54 2.00 -23.46
CA MET A 1 -16.52 1.79 -22.38
C MET A 1 -15.80 0.94 -21.33
N ILE A 2 -15.21 1.58 -20.33
CA ILE A 2 -14.41 0.91 -19.28
C ILE A 2 -15.39 0.35 -18.23
N PRO A 3 -15.26 -0.89 -17.77
CA PRO A 3 -16.20 -1.50 -16.83
C PRO A 3 -16.27 -0.70 -15.54
N ARG A 4 -17.48 -0.44 -15.05
CA ARG A 4 -17.78 0.35 -13.84
C ARG A 4 -17.12 -0.15 -12.54
N THR A 5 -16.59 -1.36 -12.55
CA THR A 5 -16.01 -2.02 -11.36
C THR A 5 -14.59 -1.59 -11.02
N VAL A 6 -13.86 -0.99 -11.94
CA VAL A 6 -12.45 -0.64 -11.76
C VAL A 6 -12.25 0.59 -10.85
N PHE A 7 -13.24 1.47 -10.77
CA PHE A 7 -13.09 2.75 -10.08
C PHE A 7 -13.56 2.79 -8.63
N SER A 8 -14.34 1.79 -8.17
CA SER A 8 -14.75 1.75 -6.77
C SER A 8 -13.59 1.57 -5.79
N GLY A 9 -12.48 1.02 -6.29
CA GLY A 9 -11.29 0.80 -5.48
C GLY A 9 -10.53 2.07 -5.11
N ILE A 10 -10.46 3.05 -6.00
CA ILE A 10 -9.64 4.26 -5.76
C ILE A 10 -10.32 5.23 -4.80
N ALA A 11 -11.65 5.38 -4.91
CA ALA A 11 -12.39 6.20 -3.95
C ALA A 11 -12.47 5.57 -2.56
N SER A 12 -12.41 4.21 -2.48
CA SER A 12 -12.32 3.47 -1.21
C SER A 12 -10.94 3.56 -0.57
N LEU A 13 -9.89 3.75 -1.38
CA LEU A 13 -8.51 3.87 -0.90
C LEU A 13 -8.26 5.08 0.00
N LEU A 14 -9.03 6.13 -0.14
CA LEU A 14 -8.94 7.31 0.73
C LEU A 14 -9.70 7.14 2.05
N ARG A 15 -10.41 6.02 2.24
CA ARG A 15 -11.38 5.87 3.35
C ARG A 15 -10.90 5.15 4.60
N SER A 16 -9.85 4.37 4.53
CA SER A 16 -9.53 3.52 5.68
C SER A 16 -8.14 3.78 6.17
N LEU A 17 -8.01 4.94 6.75
CA LEU A 17 -6.70 5.34 6.88
C LEU A 17 -6.24 5.93 8.16
N SER A 18 -5.92 5.05 8.96
CA SER A 18 -4.86 5.25 9.96
C SER A 18 -3.76 4.29 9.60
N ILE A 19 -2.79 4.72 8.85
CA ILE A 19 -2.03 3.88 8.09
C ILE A 19 -0.60 4.10 7.87
N VAL A 20 0.07 3.28 8.02
CA VAL A 20 1.05 2.61 7.20
C VAL A 20 0.28 1.98 6.08
N ILE A 21 0.75 2.05 4.89
CA ILE A 21 0.18 1.35 3.76
C ILE A 21 0.16 -0.14 4.06
N LEU A 22 -0.93 -0.56 4.65
CA LEU A 22 -1.14 -1.91 5.15
C LEU A 22 -2.55 -2.33 4.88
N VAL A 23 -2.68 -3.32 4.05
CA VAL A 23 -3.98 -3.81 3.60
C VAL A 23 -4.56 -4.80 4.58
N CYS A 24 -5.77 -4.50 5.06
CA CYS A 24 -6.75 -5.51 5.43
C CYS A 24 -7.75 -5.64 4.29
N ALA A 25 -7.71 -6.72 3.54
CA ALA A 25 -8.72 -7.02 2.53
C ALA A 25 -10.06 -7.29 3.20
N PRO A 26 -11.17 -6.68 2.77
CA PRO A 26 -12.50 -7.09 3.22
C PRO A 26 -12.88 -8.41 2.55
N THR A 27 -13.29 -9.37 3.37
CA THR A 27 -13.87 -10.63 2.92
C THR A 27 -15.22 -10.40 2.25
N TRP A 28 -15.26 -10.30 0.94
CA TRP A 28 -16.49 -10.46 0.16
C TRP A 28 -16.61 -11.92 -0.23
N LEU A 29 -17.56 -12.62 0.41
CA LEU A 29 -18.03 -13.92 -0.01
C LEU A 29 -18.66 -13.82 -1.41
N ASN A 30 -17.97 -14.34 -2.40
CA ASN A 30 -18.54 -14.61 -3.71
C ASN A 30 -18.77 -16.13 -3.81
N PRO A 31 -20.00 -16.64 -4.04
CA PRO A 31 -20.23 -18.06 -4.13
C PRO A 31 -19.79 -18.61 -5.47
N ALA A 32 -19.00 -19.65 -5.41
CA ALA A 32 -18.83 -20.70 -6.39
C ALA A 32 -18.18 -20.38 -7.74
N ILE A 33 -16.86 -20.42 -7.77
CA ILE A 33 -16.17 -21.20 -8.79
C ILE A 33 -15.25 -22.17 -8.03
N SER A 34 -15.76 -23.39 -7.84
CA SER A 34 -14.96 -24.48 -7.31
C SER A 34 -14.07 -25.03 -8.43
N ILE A 35 -12.94 -24.37 -8.63
CA ILE A 35 -11.77 -25.04 -9.20
C ILE A 35 -11.05 -25.60 -7.98
N ALA A 36 -11.10 -26.91 -7.79
CA ALA A 36 -10.32 -27.60 -6.79
C ALA A 36 -8.82 -27.46 -7.13
N ALA A 37 -8.26 -26.29 -6.97
CA ALA A 37 -6.83 -26.11 -6.88
C ALA A 37 -6.38 -26.87 -5.63
N ARG A 38 -5.57 -27.89 -5.83
CA ARG A 38 -4.93 -28.68 -4.77
C ARG A 38 -4.30 -27.68 -3.82
N ALA A 39 -4.76 -27.63 -2.57
CA ALA A 39 -4.19 -26.77 -1.55
C ALA A 39 -2.66 -26.89 -1.59
N PRO A 40 -1.93 -25.78 -1.69
CA PRO A 40 -0.47 -25.85 -1.77
C PRO A 40 0.05 -26.64 -0.56
N THR A 41 0.97 -27.55 -0.82
CA THR A 41 1.64 -28.29 0.26
C THR A 41 2.27 -27.28 1.20
N PRO A 42 2.12 -27.44 2.52
CA PRO A 42 2.73 -26.50 3.47
C PRO A 42 4.23 -26.42 3.20
N PRO A 43 4.82 -25.20 3.24
CA PRO A 43 6.21 -25.01 2.90
C PRO A 43 7.12 -25.84 3.81
N PRO A 44 8.18 -26.47 3.28
CA PRO A 44 9.20 -27.09 4.09
C PRO A 44 9.85 -26.03 4.99
N THR A 45 9.67 -26.13 6.28
CA THR A 45 10.02 -25.10 7.27
C THR A 45 11.46 -24.61 7.16
N ALA A 46 12.40 -25.50 6.84
CA ALA A 46 13.82 -25.16 6.73
C ALA A 46 14.17 -24.39 5.43
N GLU A 47 13.50 -24.70 4.33
CA GLU A 47 13.74 -24.05 3.04
C GLU A 47 13.13 -22.66 3.02
N LEU A 48 11.87 -22.55 3.44
CA LEU A 48 11.23 -21.26 3.60
C LEU A 48 12.01 -20.34 4.54
N ALA A 49 12.54 -20.85 5.65
CA ALA A 49 13.34 -20.06 6.59
C ALA A 49 14.60 -19.46 5.94
N LYS A 50 15.24 -20.16 5.00
CA LYS A 50 16.38 -19.61 4.24
C LYS A 50 15.94 -18.42 3.38
N HIS A 51 14.84 -18.56 2.64
CA HIS A 51 14.31 -17.46 1.83
C HIS A 51 13.91 -16.25 2.70
N LEU A 52 13.23 -16.47 3.81
CA LEU A 52 12.86 -15.39 4.73
C LEU A 52 14.08 -14.63 5.26
N THR A 53 15.16 -15.37 5.57
CA THR A 53 16.43 -14.77 6.01
C THR A 53 17.09 -14.00 4.88
N SER A 54 17.20 -14.60 3.70
CA SER A 54 17.77 -13.97 2.50
C SER A 54 17.06 -12.67 2.15
N ILE A 55 15.73 -12.67 2.11
CA ILE A 55 14.91 -11.47 1.84
C ILE A 55 15.16 -10.40 2.92
N ALA A 56 15.24 -10.79 4.19
CA ALA A 56 15.51 -9.87 5.30
C ALA A 56 16.90 -9.22 5.23
N GLU A 57 17.90 -9.93 4.74
CA GLU A 57 19.28 -9.43 4.56
C GLU A 57 19.38 -8.42 3.40
N LEU A 58 18.43 -8.45 2.48
CA LEU A 58 18.33 -7.51 1.34
C LEU A 58 17.54 -6.24 1.68
N ALA A 59 17.18 -6.04 2.95
CA ALA A 59 16.46 -4.87 3.40
C ALA A 59 17.20 -3.57 3.08
N ALA A 60 16.48 -2.61 2.50
CA ALA A 60 16.98 -1.28 2.24
C ALA A 60 15.97 -0.26 2.77
N SER A 61 16.45 0.72 3.55
CA SER A 61 15.58 1.74 4.11
C SER A 61 15.18 2.76 3.07
N SER A 62 13.92 3.17 3.09
CA SER A 62 13.43 4.27 2.27
C SER A 62 14.05 5.60 2.71
N PRO A 63 14.41 6.50 1.77
CA PRO A 63 14.76 7.86 2.11
C PRO A 63 13.52 8.60 2.64
N THR A 64 13.74 9.56 3.55
CA THR A 64 12.67 10.44 4.04
C THR A 64 12.50 11.66 3.14
N VAL A 65 11.27 12.19 3.12
CA VAL A 65 10.89 13.43 2.45
C VAL A 65 10.38 14.40 3.49
N LEU A 66 10.91 15.61 3.50
CA LEU A 66 10.41 16.68 4.34
C LEU A 66 9.13 17.27 3.75
N ILE A 67 8.04 17.18 4.48
CA ILE A 67 6.79 17.88 4.18
C ILE A 67 6.82 19.20 4.95
N PRO A 68 6.82 20.36 4.27
CA PRO A 68 6.93 21.65 4.94
C PRO A 68 5.69 21.96 5.78
N GLU A 69 5.89 22.76 6.81
CA GLU A 69 4.79 23.32 7.58
C GLU A 69 3.86 24.16 6.69
N GLY A 70 2.61 24.26 7.09
CA GLY A 70 1.67 25.14 6.40
C GLY A 70 0.27 24.56 6.28
N LYS A 71 -0.62 25.40 5.78
CA LYS A 71 -2.01 25.03 5.51
C LYS A 71 -2.11 24.13 4.29
N PHE A 72 -3.06 23.20 4.33
CA PHE A 72 -3.46 22.38 3.19
C PHE A 72 -4.96 22.15 3.22
N LEU A 73 -5.53 21.65 2.13
CA LEU A 73 -6.94 21.27 2.04
C LEU A 73 -7.09 19.80 2.43
N LEU A 74 -7.78 19.57 3.56
CA LEU A 74 -8.14 18.23 4.08
C LEU A 74 -9.58 17.91 3.67
N GLY A 75 -9.82 16.70 3.25
CA GLY A 75 -11.15 16.19 2.92
C GLY A 75 -11.58 16.49 1.49
N SER A 76 -12.85 16.27 1.22
CA SER A 76 -13.45 16.34 -0.11
C SER A 76 -14.57 17.37 -0.19
N VAL A 77 -14.85 17.87 -1.39
CA VAL A 77 -16.06 18.63 -1.71
C VAL A 77 -17.09 17.67 -2.29
N ARG A 78 -18.37 17.89 -1.98
CA ARG A 78 -19.44 17.16 -2.65
C ARG A 78 -19.51 17.61 -4.11
N VAL A 79 -19.33 16.66 -5.01
CA VAL A 79 -19.44 16.89 -6.45
C VAL A 79 -20.78 16.30 -6.87
N ASP A 80 -21.73 17.17 -7.25
CA ASP A 80 -23.05 16.74 -7.70
C ASP A 80 -22.99 16.07 -9.08
N ASP A 81 -22.04 16.49 -9.91
CA ASP A 81 -21.70 15.84 -11.18
C ASP A 81 -20.44 15.00 -11.00
N ASP A 82 -20.55 13.70 -11.19
CA ASP A 82 -19.40 12.82 -11.24
C ASP A 82 -18.85 12.73 -12.69
N PRO A 83 -17.95 13.62 -13.10
CA PRO A 83 -17.46 13.68 -14.47
C PRO A 83 -16.66 12.44 -14.87
N TYR A 84 -16.35 11.58 -13.89
CA TYR A 84 -15.53 10.38 -14.09
C TYR A 84 -16.31 9.07 -13.89
N GLY A 85 -17.63 9.14 -13.58
CA GLY A 85 -18.47 7.96 -13.37
C GLY A 85 -18.06 7.11 -12.17
N MET A 86 -17.42 7.71 -11.19
CA MET A 86 -16.94 7.01 -9.98
C MET A 86 -18.02 6.86 -8.91
N GLY A 87 -19.20 7.44 -9.16
CA GLY A 87 -20.30 7.46 -8.19
C GLY A 87 -20.06 8.40 -7.02
N THR A 88 -21.12 8.89 -6.44
CA THR A 88 -21.10 9.77 -5.26
C THR A 88 -20.88 8.96 -3.97
N GLN A 89 -19.94 8.06 -3.95
CA GLN A 89 -19.64 7.24 -2.77
C GLN A 89 -18.55 7.89 -1.88
N PHE A 90 -18.58 9.21 -1.77
CA PHE A 90 -17.86 9.84 -0.68
C PHE A 90 -18.63 9.57 0.62
N ASP A 91 -17.96 9.00 1.58
CA ASP A 91 -18.47 8.94 2.94
C ASP A 91 -18.58 10.37 3.48
N ASP A 92 -19.64 10.68 4.21
CA ASP A 92 -19.79 11.98 4.85
C ASP A 92 -18.64 12.30 5.83
N THR A 93 -17.81 11.30 6.17
CA THR A 93 -16.61 11.48 7.00
C THR A 93 -15.50 12.31 6.35
N GLU A 94 -15.47 12.42 5.01
CA GLU A 94 -14.53 13.27 4.29
C GLU A 94 -15.02 14.70 4.09
N LEU A 95 -16.25 14.99 4.50
CA LEU A 95 -16.89 16.28 4.31
C LEU A 95 -16.98 17.07 5.62
N PRO A 96 -16.94 18.40 5.55
CA PRO A 96 -16.61 19.23 4.39
C PRO A 96 -15.11 19.36 4.19
N GLN A 97 -14.67 19.64 2.97
CA GLN A 97 -13.28 20.04 2.74
C GLN A 97 -12.98 21.34 3.50
N HIS A 98 -11.85 21.37 4.21
CA HIS A 98 -11.47 22.54 4.99
C HIS A 98 -9.94 22.69 5.08
N ARG A 99 -9.46 23.87 5.45
CA ARG A 99 -8.02 24.12 5.61
C ARG A 99 -7.56 23.76 6.99
N VAL A 100 -6.50 22.93 7.07
CA VAL A 100 -5.81 22.50 8.29
C VAL A 100 -4.37 22.98 8.24
N TRP A 101 -3.83 23.40 9.38
CA TRP A 101 -2.40 23.66 9.54
C TRP A 101 -1.71 22.42 10.08
N LEU A 102 -0.56 22.07 9.50
CA LEU A 102 0.36 21.08 10.05
C LEU A 102 1.76 21.69 10.18
N ASP A 103 2.44 21.31 11.25
CA ASP A 103 3.87 21.58 11.41
C ASP A 103 4.66 20.75 10.39
N ALA A 104 5.92 21.09 10.15
CA ALA A 104 6.80 20.32 9.28
C ALA A 104 7.05 18.92 9.87
N TYR A 105 7.07 17.91 9.01
CA TYR A 105 7.36 16.53 9.39
C TYR A 105 8.11 15.80 8.27
N GLU A 106 8.78 14.71 8.63
CA GLU A 106 9.38 13.80 7.67
C GLU A 106 8.53 12.56 7.52
N ILE A 107 8.44 12.05 6.29
CA ILE A 107 7.73 10.82 5.93
C ILE A 107 8.61 9.99 5.00
N ASP A 108 8.55 8.68 5.09
CA ASP A 108 9.25 7.80 4.16
C ASP A 108 8.69 8.00 2.74
N ARG A 109 9.58 8.10 1.76
CA ARG A 109 9.19 8.30 0.35
C ARG A 109 8.45 7.10 -0.21
N ASP A 110 8.90 5.91 0.15
CA ASP A 110 8.43 4.64 -0.35
C ASP A 110 7.64 3.90 0.72
N GLU A 111 6.82 2.96 0.30
CA GLU A 111 6.19 1.97 1.19
C GLU A 111 7.26 1.19 1.96
N VAL A 112 6.91 0.69 3.14
CA VAL A 112 7.79 -0.27 3.84
C VAL A 112 7.93 -1.52 2.99
N SER A 113 9.17 -1.88 2.66
CA SER A 113 9.44 -3.07 1.86
C SER A 113 9.27 -4.36 2.64
N LEU A 114 9.02 -5.47 1.93
CA LEU A 114 8.98 -6.80 2.53
C LEU A 114 10.32 -7.16 3.19
N GLY A 115 11.44 -6.72 2.58
CA GLY A 115 12.77 -6.89 3.16
C GLY A 115 12.88 -6.21 4.53
N GLU A 116 12.45 -4.94 4.65
CA GLU A 116 12.47 -4.21 5.92
C GLU A 116 11.59 -4.86 6.98
N TYR A 117 10.37 -5.27 6.60
CA TYR A 117 9.46 -5.93 7.53
C TYR A 117 10.01 -7.27 8.03
N LEU A 118 10.55 -8.12 7.14
CA LEU A 118 11.15 -9.39 7.53
C LEU A 118 12.42 -9.19 8.36
N SER A 119 13.23 -8.17 8.08
CA SER A 119 14.40 -7.81 8.88
C SER A 119 14.00 -7.43 10.32
N TYR A 120 12.94 -6.61 10.46
CA TYR A 120 12.37 -6.28 11.76
C TYR A 120 11.91 -7.53 12.53
N LEU A 121 11.15 -8.43 11.88
CA LEU A 121 10.68 -9.66 12.50
C LEU A 121 11.87 -10.54 12.96
N HIS A 122 12.89 -10.68 12.10
CA HIS A 122 14.09 -11.46 12.40
C HIS A 122 14.82 -10.92 13.63
N GLN A 123 15.06 -9.60 13.71
CA GLN A 123 15.72 -8.95 14.85
C GLN A 123 14.94 -9.14 16.15
N ARG A 124 13.63 -9.19 16.09
CA ARG A 124 12.73 -9.38 17.25
C ARG A 124 12.43 -10.84 17.56
N LYS A 125 12.97 -11.80 16.77
CA LYS A 125 12.68 -13.24 16.88
C LYS A 125 11.18 -13.53 16.74
N LEU A 126 10.50 -12.77 15.90
CA LEU A 126 9.11 -12.94 15.51
C LEU A 126 9.01 -13.68 14.18
N HIS A 127 7.85 -14.25 13.90
CA HIS A 127 7.58 -14.94 12.65
C HIS A 127 6.52 -14.17 11.85
N PRO A 128 6.64 -14.11 10.52
CA PRO A 128 5.59 -13.56 9.68
C PRO A 128 4.30 -14.38 9.80
N SER A 129 3.16 -13.77 9.46
CA SER A 129 1.88 -14.47 9.44
C SER A 129 1.92 -15.70 8.53
N LYS A 130 1.04 -16.67 8.76
CA LYS A 130 0.98 -17.87 7.90
C LYS A 130 0.62 -17.50 6.45
N ASP A 131 -0.24 -16.52 6.27
CA ASP A 131 -0.64 -16.07 4.94
C ASP A 131 0.53 -15.48 4.16
N LEU A 132 1.35 -14.66 4.82
CA LEU A 132 2.57 -14.13 4.22
C LEU A 132 3.58 -15.25 3.89
N GLN A 133 3.76 -16.21 4.79
CA GLN A 133 4.63 -17.37 4.55
C GLN A 133 4.15 -18.19 3.34
N HIS A 134 2.84 -18.41 3.21
CA HIS A 134 2.25 -19.12 2.09
C HIS A 134 2.41 -18.35 0.77
N LEU A 135 2.19 -17.02 0.79
CA LEU A 135 2.39 -16.19 -0.38
C LEU A 135 3.84 -16.26 -0.85
N ILE A 136 4.81 -16.00 0.03
CA ILE A 136 6.23 -16.02 -0.31
C ILE A 136 6.62 -17.39 -0.91
N TRP A 137 6.23 -18.48 -0.26
CA TRP A 137 6.52 -19.82 -0.75
C TRP A 137 5.90 -20.10 -2.12
N HIS A 138 4.64 -19.70 -2.32
CA HIS A 138 3.94 -19.87 -3.57
C HIS A 138 4.62 -19.12 -4.72
N VAL A 139 4.93 -17.85 -4.54
CA VAL A 139 5.54 -17.04 -5.61
C VAL A 139 6.96 -17.48 -5.95
N ILE A 140 7.72 -17.98 -5.00
CA ILE A 140 9.05 -18.56 -5.24
C ILE A 140 8.93 -19.86 -6.04
N THR A 141 8.07 -20.79 -5.58
CA THR A 141 8.04 -22.16 -6.12
C THR A 141 7.26 -22.27 -7.42
N VAL A 142 6.19 -21.51 -7.59
CA VAL A 142 5.32 -21.59 -8.75
C VAL A 142 5.72 -20.57 -9.84
N HIS A 143 6.16 -19.40 -9.42
CA HIS A 143 6.42 -18.28 -10.34
C HIS A 143 7.90 -17.91 -10.44
N SER A 144 8.77 -18.61 -9.70
CA SER A 144 10.21 -18.40 -9.72
C SER A 144 10.63 -16.95 -9.42
N VAL A 145 9.87 -16.27 -8.56
CA VAL A 145 10.21 -14.93 -8.09
C VAL A 145 11.42 -15.01 -7.17
N SER A 146 12.44 -14.18 -7.42
CA SER A 146 13.67 -14.21 -6.64
C SER A 146 13.51 -13.46 -5.30
N ASP A 147 14.40 -13.77 -4.35
CA ASP A 147 14.44 -13.10 -3.04
C ASP A 147 14.71 -11.60 -3.17
N GLU A 148 15.53 -11.19 -4.16
CA GLU A 148 15.82 -9.79 -4.46
C GLU A 148 14.56 -9.04 -4.92
N THR A 149 13.76 -9.67 -5.75
CA THR A 149 12.48 -9.09 -6.19
C THR A 149 11.51 -8.99 -5.03
N LEU A 150 11.38 -10.04 -4.23
CA LEU A 150 10.51 -10.05 -3.05
C LEU A 150 10.94 -9.02 -2.00
N ALA A 151 12.23 -8.81 -1.81
CA ALA A 151 12.72 -7.80 -0.87
C ALA A 151 12.27 -6.37 -1.23
N GLN A 152 12.00 -6.11 -2.52
CA GLN A 152 11.52 -4.81 -3.01
C GLN A 152 9.99 -4.71 -3.08
N TRP A 153 9.25 -5.76 -2.83
CA TRP A 153 7.80 -5.70 -2.75
C TRP A 153 7.36 -4.95 -1.49
N PRO A 154 6.18 -4.32 -1.48
CA PRO A 154 5.62 -3.76 -0.26
C PRO A 154 5.33 -4.85 0.77
N ALA A 155 5.40 -4.49 2.04
CA ALA A 155 5.03 -5.38 3.14
C ALA A 155 3.52 -5.67 3.10
N LEU A 156 3.14 -6.95 3.16
CA LEU A 156 1.77 -7.45 3.08
C LEU A 156 1.39 -8.21 4.34
N TYR A 157 0.07 -8.35 4.58
CA TYR A 157 -0.48 -9.11 5.71
C TYR A 157 0.04 -8.63 7.07
N VAL A 158 0.23 -7.33 7.21
CA VAL A 158 0.69 -6.67 8.43
C VAL A 158 -0.50 -6.00 9.12
N THR A 159 -0.67 -6.20 10.39
CA THR A 159 -1.71 -5.53 11.19
C THR A 159 -1.26 -4.11 11.58
N TRP A 160 -2.22 -3.23 11.90
CA TRP A 160 -1.92 -1.90 12.40
C TRP A 160 -0.95 -1.90 13.59
N LYS A 161 -1.11 -2.86 14.52
CA LYS A 161 -0.22 -2.99 15.68
C LYS A 161 1.21 -3.37 15.31
N GLU A 162 1.37 -4.24 14.33
CA GLU A 162 2.69 -4.62 13.82
C GLU A 162 3.35 -3.44 13.13
N ALA A 163 2.59 -2.70 12.35
CA ALA A 163 3.07 -1.49 11.70
C ALA A 163 3.51 -0.40 12.68
N ASP A 164 2.70 -0.09 13.68
CA ASP A 164 3.07 0.86 14.74
C ASP A 164 4.33 0.39 15.49
N SER A 165 4.42 -0.92 15.79
CA SER A 165 5.58 -1.51 16.45
C SER A 165 6.84 -1.45 15.59
N LEU A 166 6.72 -1.68 14.28
CA LEU A 166 7.80 -1.53 13.32
C LEU A 166 8.29 -0.07 13.28
N CYS A 167 7.40 0.88 13.08
CA CYS A 167 7.75 2.31 13.06
C CYS A 167 8.47 2.73 14.35
N ARG A 168 7.94 2.37 15.51
CA ARG A 168 8.58 2.66 16.80
C ARG A 168 9.95 2.04 16.94
N SER A 169 10.16 0.85 16.39
CA SER A 169 11.48 0.20 16.44
C SER A 169 12.55 0.94 15.66
N MET A 170 12.14 1.72 14.67
CA MET A 170 13.00 2.58 13.85
C MET A 170 13.08 4.03 14.37
N GLY A 171 12.50 4.33 15.55
CA GLY A 171 12.42 5.70 16.08
C GLY A 171 11.41 6.59 15.34
N LYS A 172 10.50 5.99 14.56
CA LYS A 172 9.45 6.63 13.78
C LYS A 172 8.07 6.39 14.40
N ARG A 173 7.05 6.90 13.79
CA ARG A 173 5.64 6.62 14.09
C ARG A 173 4.83 6.50 12.80
N LEU A 174 3.63 5.99 12.92
CA LEU A 174 2.65 6.10 11.84
C LEU A 174 2.26 7.57 11.63
N PRO A 175 2.03 8.01 10.38
CA PRO A 175 1.46 9.32 10.12
C PRO A 175 0.03 9.41 10.66
N THR A 176 -0.41 10.59 10.98
CA THR A 176 -1.84 10.87 11.16
C THR A 176 -2.51 10.91 9.78
N GLU A 177 -3.84 10.80 9.76
CA GLU A 177 -4.63 10.92 8.54
C GLU A 177 -4.31 12.23 7.80
N ALA A 178 -4.31 13.35 8.51
CA ALA A 178 -4.02 14.66 7.93
C ALA A 178 -2.59 14.76 7.37
N GLU A 179 -1.60 14.19 8.03
CA GLU A 179 -0.21 14.14 7.54
C GLU A 179 -0.14 13.31 6.25
N TRP A 180 -0.77 12.14 6.25
CA TRP A 180 -0.79 11.27 5.08
C TRP A 180 -1.48 11.94 3.90
N GLU A 181 -2.66 12.55 4.11
CA GLU A 181 -3.42 13.20 3.05
C GLU A 181 -2.66 14.40 2.46
N LYS A 182 -2.03 15.24 3.32
CA LYS A 182 -1.17 16.33 2.85
C LYS A 182 -0.01 15.80 2.01
N ALA A 183 0.65 14.73 2.45
CA ALA A 183 1.77 14.11 1.73
C ALA A 183 1.33 13.54 0.37
N ALA A 184 0.14 12.95 0.31
CA ALA A 184 -0.43 12.37 -0.91
C ALA A 184 -0.89 13.44 -1.89
N ARG A 185 -1.72 14.40 -1.45
CA ARG A 185 -2.48 15.31 -2.32
C ARG A 185 -1.88 16.71 -2.45
N GLY A 186 -0.82 16.99 -1.69
CA GLY A 186 -0.20 18.31 -1.71
C GLY A 186 -1.03 19.38 -0.99
N PRO A 187 -0.56 20.66 -1.02
CA PRO A 187 -1.16 21.74 -0.24
C PRO A 187 -2.54 22.17 -0.74
N GLU A 188 -2.82 22.01 -2.03
CA GLU A 188 -4.07 22.42 -2.64
C GLU A 188 -5.10 21.27 -2.78
N GLY A 189 -4.78 20.09 -2.23
CA GLY A 189 -5.70 18.96 -2.18
C GLY A 189 -6.01 18.38 -3.57
N ASN A 190 -4.97 18.08 -4.35
CA ASN A 190 -5.12 17.42 -5.64
C ASN A 190 -6.05 16.21 -5.53
N ARG A 191 -6.76 15.91 -6.60
CA ARG A 191 -7.65 14.75 -6.64
C ARG A 191 -6.88 13.43 -6.50
N PHE A 192 -5.73 13.33 -7.16
CA PHE A 192 -4.82 12.19 -7.10
C PHE A 192 -3.42 12.67 -6.70
N PRO A 193 -2.54 11.78 -6.22
CA PRO A 193 -1.17 12.15 -5.88
C PRO A 193 -0.42 12.91 -7.00
N TRP A 194 -0.60 12.49 -8.23
CA TRP A 194 0.01 13.09 -9.43
C TRP A 194 -0.76 14.29 -10.01
N GLY A 195 -1.85 14.73 -9.39
CA GLY A 195 -2.67 15.88 -9.83
C GLY A 195 -4.08 15.51 -10.26
N GLU A 196 -4.59 16.14 -11.34
CA GLU A 196 -5.98 16.02 -11.76
C GLU A 196 -6.21 15.01 -12.90
N SER A 197 -5.14 14.47 -13.47
CA SER A 197 -5.24 13.50 -14.58
C SER A 197 -5.91 12.21 -14.12
N LEU A 198 -6.74 11.64 -15.00
CA LEU A 198 -7.35 10.34 -14.73
C LEU A 198 -6.27 9.27 -14.52
N PRO A 199 -6.50 8.34 -13.57
CA PRO A 199 -5.58 7.26 -13.33
C PRO A 199 -5.49 6.30 -14.52
N ASP A 200 -4.28 5.89 -14.83
CA ASP A 200 -3.96 4.80 -15.74
C ASP A 200 -2.84 3.92 -15.16
N ASN A 201 -2.52 2.82 -15.82
CA ASN A 201 -1.53 1.86 -15.33
C ASN A 201 -0.08 2.40 -15.31
N SER A 202 0.19 3.56 -15.91
CA SER A 202 1.49 4.21 -15.81
C SER A 202 1.62 5.08 -14.56
N LEU A 203 0.49 5.54 -14.02
CA LEU A 203 0.41 6.43 -12.86
C LEU A 203 0.22 5.69 -11.55
N ALA A 204 -0.50 4.57 -11.57
CA ALA A 204 -0.72 3.76 -10.37
C ALA A 204 -0.96 2.28 -10.70
N MET A 205 -0.56 1.42 -9.80
CA MET A 205 -0.89 -0.01 -9.86
C MET A 205 -2.26 -0.21 -9.21
N PHE A 206 -3.30 -0.36 -10.05
CA PHE A 206 -4.67 -0.58 -9.58
C PHE A 206 -5.45 -1.46 -10.56
N GLY A 207 -6.54 -2.08 -10.09
CA GLY A 207 -7.46 -2.85 -10.92
C GLY A 207 -6.84 -4.08 -11.59
N GLN A 208 -5.61 -4.39 -11.28
CA GLN A 208 -4.93 -5.59 -11.72
C GLN A 208 -5.30 -6.71 -10.74
N HIS A 209 -6.38 -7.42 -11.07
CA HIS A 209 -6.74 -8.61 -10.32
C HIS A 209 -5.63 -9.66 -10.48
N HIS A 210 -5.49 -10.49 -9.46
CA HIS A 210 -4.53 -11.58 -9.42
C HIS A 210 -4.42 -12.32 -10.77
N VAL A 211 -3.25 -12.25 -11.39
CA VAL A 211 -2.93 -13.12 -12.50
C VAL A 211 -2.36 -14.41 -11.91
N HIS A 212 -3.08 -15.51 -12.09
CA HIS A 212 -2.68 -16.80 -11.53
C HIS A 212 -2.48 -16.80 -10.00
N GLU A 213 -3.38 -16.14 -9.24
CA GLU A 213 -3.38 -16.10 -7.77
C GLU A 213 -2.24 -15.29 -7.12
N ILE A 214 -1.49 -14.50 -7.90
CA ILE A 214 -0.47 -13.60 -7.36
C ILE A 214 -0.94 -12.16 -7.41
N PRO A 215 -0.71 -11.36 -6.35
CA PRO A 215 -0.85 -9.92 -6.46
C PRO A 215 0.18 -9.38 -7.46
N ILE A 216 -0.25 -8.53 -8.39
CA ILE A 216 0.66 -7.78 -9.24
C ILE A 216 1.12 -6.58 -8.44
N LEU A 217 2.36 -6.62 -7.98
CA LEU A 217 2.98 -5.60 -7.16
C LEU A 217 4.17 -4.98 -7.89
N ALA A 218 4.30 -3.68 -7.74
CA ALA A 218 5.48 -2.96 -8.17
C ALA A 218 6.51 -2.88 -7.02
N PRO A 219 7.83 -2.79 -7.33
CA PRO A 219 8.84 -2.47 -6.33
C PRO A 219 8.51 -1.14 -5.63
N VAL A 220 8.68 -1.07 -4.31
CA VAL A 220 8.36 0.12 -3.51
C VAL A 220 9.04 1.40 -3.98
N SER A 221 10.24 1.29 -4.58
CA SER A 221 11.01 2.41 -5.09
C SER A 221 10.65 2.82 -6.53
N SER A 222 9.62 2.19 -7.12
CA SER A 222 9.13 2.50 -8.48
C SER A 222 7.96 3.49 -8.44
N GLY A 223 7.33 3.77 -9.58
CA GLY A 223 6.13 4.60 -9.63
C GLY A 223 6.39 6.10 -9.82
N GLU A 224 7.55 6.46 -10.39
CA GLU A 224 7.93 7.86 -10.66
C GLU A 224 6.85 8.71 -11.37
N PRO A 225 6.13 8.23 -12.40
CA PRO A 225 5.08 9.02 -13.04
C PRO A 225 3.89 9.32 -12.12
N GLY A 226 3.60 8.43 -11.16
CA GLY A 226 2.48 8.53 -10.22
C GLY A 226 2.84 9.11 -8.86
N LYS A 227 4.05 9.66 -8.70
CA LYS A 227 4.48 10.25 -7.43
C LYS A 227 3.62 11.43 -7.00
N SER A 228 3.52 11.64 -5.71
CA SER A 228 2.79 12.75 -5.12
C SER A 228 3.48 14.10 -5.40
N TYR A 229 2.77 15.19 -5.08
CA TYR A 229 3.31 16.56 -5.14
C TYR A 229 4.69 16.69 -4.47
N TYR A 230 4.89 15.96 -3.38
CA TYR A 230 6.15 15.97 -2.62
C TYR A 230 7.13 14.87 -3.05
N GLY A 231 6.79 14.07 -4.04
CA GLY A 231 7.65 13.03 -4.59
C GLY A 231 7.57 11.68 -3.86
N LEU A 232 6.51 11.42 -3.12
CA LEU A 232 6.29 10.10 -2.51
C LEU A 232 5.73 9.13 -3.56
N HIS A 233 6.13 7.87 -3.47
CA HIS A 233 5.70 6.82 -4.37
C HIS A 233 4.46 6.09 -3.81
N HIS A 234 3.68 5.50 -4.72
CA HIS A 234 2.56 4.60 -4.41
C HIS A 234 1.56 5.14 -3.38
N MET A 235 1.37 6.47 -3.32
CA MET A 235 0.34 7.09 -2.47
C MET A 235 -1.09 6.81 -2.97
N ALA A 236 -1.24 6.13 -4.10
CA ALA A 236 -2.48 5.53 -4.60
C ALA A 236 -2.14 4.25 -5.37
N GLY A 237 -2.73 3.12 -4.97
CA GLY A 237 -2.48 1.82 -5.59
C GLY A 237 -1.27 1.07 -5.00
N ASN A 238 -0.79 0.07 -5.71
CA ASN A 238 0.19 -0.93 -5.33
C ASN A 238 -0.34 -1.84 -4.20
N VAL A 239 -0.46 -1.33 -2.99
CA VAL A 239 -1.18 -1.97 -1.88
C VAL A 239 -2.22 -1.01 -1.32
N ALA A 240 -3.35 -1.55 -0.82
CA ALA A 240 -4.47 -0.79 -0.26
C ALA A 240 -5.08 -1.52 0.95
#